data_53c5a70e906949199322403a0682a7b3
#
_entry.id   53c5a70e906949199322403a0682a7b3
#
_cell.length_a   1.000
_cell.length_b   1.000
_cell.length_c   1.000
_cell.angle_alpha   90.00
_cell.angle_beta   90.00
_cell.angle_gamma   90.00
#
_symmetry.space_group_name_H-M   'P 1'
#
loop_
_entity.id
_entity.type
_entity.pdbx_description
1 polymer ?
#
loop_
_entity_poly.entity_id
_entity_poly.type
_entity_poly.pdbx_seq_one_letter_code
_entity_poly.pdbx_strand_id
1 'polypeptide(L)'
;MKAIILLTIDMMVHINHANATEPTILTGTVTHVRDGDTIEVGKIPIRLNGVSAPEMDEPLGSQSKAFMVNLVDGKNVRCELTGAKTYDRLVGTCYVGDIDIGTAIISEGLALDCPRYSGGRYAEFETAEALEQIKLPGYCR
;
A
#
# COMPACT_ATOMS: atom_id res chain seq x y z
N MET A 1 -36.64 31.64 55.32
CA MET A 1 -35.60 31.54 54.26
C MET A 1 -35.55 30.12 53.76
N LYS A 2 -35.94 29.88 52.50
CA LYS A 2 -35.90 28.56 51.87
C LYS A 2 -34.60 28.49 51.08
N ALA A 3 -33.71 27.56 51.44
CA ALA A 3 -32.48 27.29 50.72
C ALA A 3 -32.84 26.45 49.48
N ILE A 4 -32.52 26.96 48.29
CA ILE A 4 -32.63 26.24 47.01
C ILE A 4 -31.30 25.54 46.81
N ILE A 5 -31.34 24.17 46.90
CA ILE A 5 -30.19 23.33 46.55
C ILE A 5 -30.24 23.15 45.04
N LEU A 6 -29.31 23.80 44.32
CA LEU A 6 -29.04 23.50 42.90
C LEU A 6 -28.29 22.15 42.80
N LEU A 7 -28.96 21.12 42.30
CA LEU A 7 -28.31 19.86 41.89
C LEU A 7 -27.66 20.11 40.52
N THR A 8 -26.36 20.26 40.48
CA THR A 8 -25.61 20.21 39.20
C THR A 8 -25.47 18.76 38.78
N ILE A 9 -26.15 18.37 37.70
CA ILE A 9 -25.96 17.07 37.05
C ILE A 9 -24.67 17.17 36.24
N ASP A 10 -23.62 16.55 36.74
CA ASP A 10 -22.35 16.40 36.02
C ASP A 10 -22.51 15.29 34.95
N MET A 11 -22.70 15.73 33.73
CA MET A 11 -22.86 14.82 32.60
C MET A 11 -21.48 14.35 32.15
N MET A 12 -21.01 13.24 32.72
CA MET A 12 -19.80 12.57 32.28
C MET A 12 -19.97 12.05 30.85
N VAL A 13 -19.40 12.77 29.91
CA VAL A 13 -19.26 12.31 28.53
C VAL A 13 -18.20 11.22 28.52
N HIS A 14 -18.63 9.97 28.42
CA HIS A 14 -17.71 8.86 28.16
C HIS A 14 -17.29 8.92 26.70
N ILE A 15 -16.12 9.44 26.42
CA ILE A 15 -15.50 9.36 25.13
C ILE A 15 -14.95 7.94 24.98
N ASN A 16 -15.69 7.09 24.28
CA ASN A 16 -15.18 5.80 23.84
C ASN A 16 -14.10 6.07 22.79
N HIS A 17 -12.85 6.01 23.21
CA HIS A 17 -11.72 5.93 22.27
C HIS A 17 -11.79 4.54 21.63
N ALA A 18 -12.28 4.49 20.40
CA ALA A 18 -12.08 3.31 19.56
C ALA A 18 -10.55 3.17 19.39
N ASN A 19 -9.95 2.13 19.96
CA ASN A 19 -8.57 1.78 19.74
C ASN A 19 -8.42 1.38 18.27
N ALA A 20 -8.02 2.33 17.42
CA ALA A 20 -7.49 2.01 16.11
C ALA A 20 -6.23 1.17 16.35
N THR A 21 -6.22 -0.10 15.89
CA THR A 21 -5.03 -0.93 15.93
C THR A 21 -3.97 -0.28 15.05
N GLU A 22 -2.81 0.06 15.64
CA GLU A 22 -1.67 0.55 14.90
C GLU A 22 -1.25 -0.49 13.85
N PRO A 23 -0.90 -0.07 12.61
CA PRO A 23 -0.46 -1.00 11.59
C PRO A 23 0.86 -1.67 11.99
N THR A 24 1.01 -2.95 11.62
CA THR A 24 2.29 -3.65 11.77
C THR A 24 3.27 -3.11 10.76
N ILE A 25 4.42 -2.63 11.23
CA ILE A 25 5.47 -2.06 10.40
C ILE A 25 6.61 -3.07 10.23
N LEU A 26 7.02 -3.29 8.98
CA LEU A 26 8.24 -4.00 8.61
C LEU A 26 9.22 -3.01 8.00
N THR A 27 10.42 -2.93 8.56
CA THR A 27 11.50 -2.10 8.05
C THR A 27 12.71 -2.97 7.72
N GLY A 28 13.34 -2.74 6.59
CA GLY A 28 14.55 -3.45 6.20
C GLY A 28 15.03 -3.10 4.81
N THR A 29 16.15 -3.70 4.43
CA THR A 29 16.76 -3.50 3.12
C THR A 29 16.08 -4.39 2.06
N VAL A 30 15.76 -3.83 0.91
CA VAL A 30 15.30 -4.60 -0.25
C VAL A 30 16.50 -5.37 -0.83
N THR A 31 16.39 -6.69 -0.85
CA THR A 31 17.44 -7.60 -1.33
C THR A 31 17.14 -8.17 -2.71
N HIS A 32 15.88 -8.14 -3.12
CA HIS A 32 15.44 -8.65 -4.42
C HIS A 32 14.13 -7.98 -4.84
N VAL A 33 13.94 -7.84 -6.15
CA VAL A 33 12.70 -7.41 -6.78
C VAL A 33 12.23 -8.54 -7.69
N ARG A 34 11.05 -9.12 -7.41
CA ARG A 34 10.50 -10.20 -8.23
C ARG A 34 9.91 -9.64 -9.53
N ASP A 35 9.11 -8.59 -9.40
CA ASP A 35 8.46 -7.86 -10.49
C ASP A 35 8.05 -6.46 -10.00
N GLY A 36 7.25 -5.73 -10.79
CA GLY A 36 6.87 -4.36 -10.47
C GLY A 36 6.01 -4.19 -9.22
N ASP A 37 5.38 -5.24 -8.71
CA ASP A 37 4.50 -5.16 -7.54
C ASP A 37 4.88 -6.12 -6.39
N THR A 38 6.04 -6.77 -6.48
CA THR A 38 6.53 -7.68 -5.44
C THR A 38 8.03 -7.49 -5.18
N ILE A 39 8.35 -7.11 -3.96
CA ILE A 39 9.73 -6.91 -3.49
C ILE A 39 10.04 -7.87 -2.34
N GLU A 40 11.31 -8.12 -2.07
CA GLU A 40 11.76 -8.86 -0.89
C GLU A 40 12.53 -7.94 0.04
N VAL A 41 12.01 -7.80 1.25
CA VAL A 41 12.65 -7.05 2.33
C VAL A 41 13.41 -8.04 3.20
N GLY A 42 14.74 -8.06 3.04
CA GLY A 42 15.54 -9.19 3.53
C GLY A 42 15.09 -10.48 2.84
N LYS A 43 14.56 -11.44 3.61
CA LYS A 43 14.01 -12.70 3.09
C LYS A 43 12.47 -12.70 3.04
N ILE A 44 11.82 -11.59 3.35
CA ILE A 44 10.37 -11.51 3.46
C ILE A 44 9.80 -10.91 2.18
N PRO A 45 9.07 -11.68 1.38
CA PRO A 45 8.44 -11.16 0.18
C PRO A 45 7.19 -10.35 0.52
N ILE A 46 7.07 -9.16 -0.08
CA ILE A 46 5.98 -8.23 0.10
C ILE A 46 5.28 -7.99 -1.24
N ARG A 47 4.00 -8.27 -1.30
CA ARG A 47 3.10 -7.87 -2.38
C ARG A 47 2.59 -6.46 -2.09
N LEU A 48 2.81 -5.53 -2.99
CA LEU A 48 2.33 -4.16 -2.82
C LEU A 48 0.80 -4.13 -2.85
N ASN A 49 0.21 -3.58 -1.80
CA ASN A 49 -1.24 -3.52 -1.66
C ASN A 49 -1.87 -2.56 -2.67
N GLY A 50 -2.83 -3.05 -3.45
CA GLY A 50 -3.58 -2.22 -4.38
C GLY A 50 -2.84 -1.80 -5.63
N VAL A 51 -1.70 -2.40 -5.92
CA VAL A 51 -0.89 -2.16 -7.13
C VAL A 51 -0.93 -3.39 -8.02
N SER A 52 -1.19 -3.22 -9.31
CA SER A 52 -1.16 -4.29 -10.30
C SER A 52 -0.15 -3.96 -11.39
N ALA A 53 1.03 -4.56 -11.29
CA ALA A 53 2.04 -4.50 -12.34
C ALA A 53 1.81 -5.61 -13.38
N PRO A 54 2.20 -5.40 -14.66
CA PRO A 54 2.15 -6.45 -15.65
C PRO A 54 3.10 -7.58 -15.30
N GLU A 55 2.71 -8.81 -15.64
CA GLU A 55 3.56 -9.99 -15.51
C GLU A 55 4.78 -9.89 -16.43
N MET A 56 5.84 -10.67 -16.14
CA MET A 56 7.10 -10.57 -16.88
C MET A 56 6.98 -10.94 -18.35
N ASP A 57 6.00 -11.76 -18.72
CA ASP A 57 5.71 -12.17 -20.11
C ASP A 57 4.68 -11.25 -20.80
N GLU A 58 4.16 -10.26 -20.10
CA GLU A 58 3.22 -9.27 -20.62
C GLU A 58 3.93 -7.98 -21.09
N PRO A 59 3.29 -7.18 -21.95
CA PRO A 59 3.81 -5.87 -22.31
C PRO A 59 4.12 -5.00 -21.08
N LEU A 60 5.25 -4.33 -21.08
CA LEU A 60 5.78 -3.50 -20.00
C LEU A 60 6.23 -4.26 -18.73
N GLY A 61 6.15 -5.59 -18.70
CA GLY A 61 6.53 -6.37 -17.51
C GLY A 61 8.00 -6.18 -17.12
N SER A 62 8.92 -6.27 -18.07
CA SER A 62 10.35 -6.07 -17.82
C SER A 62 10.69 -4.62 -17.46
N GLN A 63 10.03 -3.64 -18.08
CA GLN A 63 10.20 -2.22 -17.75
C GLN A 63 9.68 -1.89 -16.36
N SER A 64 8.54 -2.47 -15.98
CA SER A 64 7.95 -2.34 -14.65
C SER A 64 8.91 -2.86 -13.56
N LYS A 65 9.46 -4.06 -13.77
CA LYS A 65 10.48 -4.62 -12.87
C LYS A 65 11.74 -3.76 -12.81
N ALA A 66 12.26 -3.31 -13.95
CA ALA A 66 13.47 -2.48 -14.01
C ALA A 66 13.27 -1.15 -13.26
N PHE A 67 12.12 -0.53 -13.40
CA PHE A 67 11.79 0.68 -12.64
C PHE A 67 11.82 0.42 -11.13
N MET A 68 11.19 -0.66 -10.68
CA MET A 68 11.17 -1.00 -9.27
C MET A 68 12.57 -1.32 -8.74
N VAL A 69 13.40 -2.04 -9.50
CA VAL A 69 14.82 -2.27 -9.15
C VAL A 69 15.54 -0.96 -8.93
N ASN A 70 15.44 -0.02 -9.86
CA ASN A 70 16.09 1.29 -9.74
C ASN A 70 15.58 2.10 -8.55
N LEU A 71 14.31 1.94 -8.19
CA LEU A 71 13.70 2.69 -7.10
C LEU A 71 14.10 2.17 -5.72
N VAL A 72 14.18 0.86 -5.53
CA VAL A 72 14.25 0.28 -4.18
C VAL A 72 15.38 -0.71 -3.93
N ASP A 73 16.01 -1.30 -4.95
CA ASP A 73 17.01 -2.34 -4.74
C ASP A 73 18.18 -1.84 -3.90
N GLY A 74 18.55 -2.59 -2.85
CA GLY A 74 19.59 -2.23 -1.91
C GLY A 74 19.23 -1.08 -0.96
N LYS A 75 18.04 -0.52 -1.05
CA LYS A 75 17.59 0.58 -0.18
C LYS A 75 16.77 0.08 1.00
N ASN A 76 16.77 0.87 2.06
CA ASN A 76 15.90 0.63 3.22
C ASN A 76 14.48 1.11 2.91
N VAL A 77 13.50 0.25 3.17
CA VAL A 77 12.08 0.56 3.01
C VAL A 77 11.33 0.33 4.31
N ARG A 78 10.21 1.03 4.44
CA ARG A 78 9.24 0.87 5.52
C ARG A 78 7.91 0.42 4.92
N CYS A 79 7.44 -0.73 5.34
CA CYS A 79 6.19 -1.30 4.84
C CYS A 79 5.14 -1.36 5.96
N GLU A 80 3.97 -0.82 5.69
CA GLU A 80 2.78 -0.93 6.53
C GLU A 80 2.01 -2.16 6.09
N LEU A 81 2.02 -3.21 6.92
CA LEU A 81 1.41 -4.50 6.58
C LEU A 81 -0.09 -4.47 6.82
N THR A 82 -0.86 -5.04 5.91
CA THR A 82 -2.32 -5.13 6.01
C THR A 82 -2.81 -6.27 6.91
N GLY A 83 -1.92 -7.24 7.20
CA GLY A 83 -2.29 -8.49 7.87
C GLY A 83 -2.72 -9.60 6.90
N ALA A 84 -2.95 -9.30 5.64
CA ALA A 84 -3.26 -10.28 4.62
C ALA A 84 -2.00 -10.97 4.10
N LYS A 85 -2.20 -12.17 3.55
CA LYS A 85 -1.18 -12.95 2.84
C LYS A 85 -1.69 -13.38 1.49
N THR A 86 -0.80 -13.48 0.52
CA THR A 86 -1.09 -14.03 -0.80
C THR A 86 0.09 -14.91 -1.23
N TYR A 87 -0.14 -16.23 -1.30
CA TYR A 87 0.90 -17.25 -1.46
C TYR A 87 1.96 -17.16 -0.34
N ASP A 88 3.24 -16.98 -0.69
CA ASP A 88 4.34 -16.85 0.25
C ASP A 88 4.60 -15.38 0.71
N ARG A 89 3.76 -14.43 0.25
CA ARG A 89 3.98 -12.98 0.44
C ARG A 89 3.09 -12.40 1.53
N LEU A 90 3.64 -11.48 2.31
CA LEU A 90 2.85 -10.54 3.08
C LEU A 90 2.34 -9.44 2.14
N VAL A 91 1.28 -8.76 2.55
CA VAL A 91 0.70 -7.64 1.78
C VAL A 91 0.92 -6.34 2.53
N GLY A 92 1.41 -5.32 1.84
CA GLY A 92 1.68 -4.05 2.48
C GLY A 92 1.84 -2.88 1.53
N THR A 93 1.81 -1.69 2.12
CA THR A 93 2.16 -0.43 1.45
C THR A 93 3.55 -0.05 1.87
N CYS A 94 4.47 0.10 0.92
CA CYS A 94 5.88 0.32 1.20
C CYS A 94 6.34 1.69 0.74
N TYR A 95 7.28 2.24 1.49
CA TYR A 95 7.85 3.57 1.28
C TYR A 95 9.36 3.50 1.26
N VAL A 96 9.96 4.18 0.29
CA VAL A 96 11.38 4.52 0.28
C VAL A 96 11.52 6.01 0.61
N GLY A 97 12.10 6.35 1.77
CA GLY A 97 11.96 7.70 2.30
C GLY A 97 10.48 8.05 2.49
N ASP A 98 10.04 9.16 1.94
CA ASP A 98 8.63 9.61 1.97
C ASP A 98 7.84 9.17 0.73
N ILE A 99 8.44 8.41 -0.19
CA ILE A 99 7.82 8.02 -1.45
C ILE A 99 7.08 6.70 -1.27
N ASP A 100 5.76 6.71 -1.49
CA ASP A 100 4.96 5.50 -1.69
C ASP A 100 5.39 4.87 -3.03
N ILE A 101 6.01 3.69 -2.97
CA ILE A 101 6.55 3.04 -4.17
C ILE A 101 5.45 2.57 -5.13
N GLY A 102 4.25 2.33 -4.63
CA GLY A 102 3.07 2.06 -5.47
C GLY A 102 2.66 3.29 -6.28
N THR A 103 2.61 4.46 -5.64
CA THR A 103 2.36 5.72 -6.35
C THR A 103 3.43 5.98 -7.42
N ALA A 104 4.69 5.72 -7.09
CA ALA A 104 5.80 5.97 -8.01
C ALA A 104 5.69 5.14 -9.29
N ILE A 105 5.45 3.82 -9.17
CA ILE A 105 5.38 2.94 -10.35
C ILE A 105 4.11 3.19 -11.19
N ILE A 106 2.99 3.51 -10.56
CA ILE A 106 1.74 3.83 -11.26
C ILE A 106 1.87 5.17 -12.00
N SER A 107 2.43 6.18 -11.35
CA SER A 107 2.68 7.49 -11.97
C SER A 107 3.61 7.42 -13.18
N GLU A 108 4.53 6.46 -13.20
CA GLU A 108 5.43 6.20 -14.34
C GLU A 108 4.73 5.48 -15.50
N GLY A 109 3.49 5.04 -15.32
CA GLY A 109 2.76 4.31 -16.35
C GLY A 109 3.12 2.83 -16.45
N LEU A 110 3.71 2.26 -15.40
CA LEU A 110 4.23 0.88 -15.38
C LEU A 110 3.44 -0.07 -14.48
N ALA A 111 2.35 0.39 -13.91
CA ALA A 111 1.38 -0.39 -13.16
C ALA A 111 0.02 0.31 -13.14
N LEU A 112 -1.01 -0.41 -12.74
CA LEU A 112 -2.36 0.11 -12.55
C LEU A 112 -2.79 0.02 -11.09
N ASP A 113 -3.75 0.86 -10.73
CA ASP A 113 -4.51 0.74 -9.49
C ASP A 113 -5.32 -0.56 -9.51
N CYS A 114 -5.32 -1.26 -8.39
CA CYS A 114 -6.11 -2.47 -8.16
C CYS A 114 -7.21 -2.11 -7.15
N PRO A 115 -8.37 -1.55 -7.59
CA PRO A 115 -9.30 -0.83 -6.73
C PRO A 115 -9.91 -1.69 -5.63
N ARG A 116 -10.08 -2.97 -5.84
CA ARG A 116 -10.59 -3.89 -4.82
C ARG A 116 -9.74 -3.88 -3.55
N TYR A 117 -8.44 -3.66 -3.67
CA TYR A 117 -7.51 -3.68 -2.53
C TYR A 117 -7.00 -2.29 -2.15
N SER A 118 -6.90 -1.37 -3.10
CA SER A 118 -6.49 0.00 -2.84
C SER A 118 -7.61 0.90 -2.31
N GLY A 119 -8.86 0.54 -2.57
CA GLY A 119 -10.00 1.45 -2.39
C GLY A 119 -10.00 2.59 -3.40
N GLY A 120 -9.26 2.47 -4.51
CA GLY A 120 -9.15 3.49 -5.56
C GLY A 120 -8.11 4.58 -5.27
N ARG A 121 -7.29 4.45 -4.24
CA ARG A 121 -6.35 5.51 -3.82
C ARG A 121 -5.25 5.83 -4.84
N TYR A 122 -4.96 4.92 -5.77
CA TYR A 122 -3.96 5.14 -6.81
C TYR A 122 -4.55 5.55 -8.16
N ALA A 123 -5.87 5.57 -8.31
CA ALA A 123 -6.52 5.80 -9.59
C ALA A 123 -6.14 7.15 -10.22
N GLU A 124 -5.97 8.20 -9.42
CA GLU A 124 -5.59 9.54 -9.91
C GLU A 124 -4.16 9.60 -10.50
N PHE A 125 -3.32 8.63 -10.18
CA PHE A 125 -1.94 8.57 -10.67
C PHE A 125 -1.78 7.74 -11.94
N GLU A 126 -2.82 7.01 -12.37
CA GLU A 126 -2.77 6.21 -13.58
C GLU A 126 -2.61 7.08 -14.83
N THR A 127 -1.78 6.60 -15.78
CA THR A 127 -1.59 7.27 -17.06
C THR A 127 -2.52 6.69 -18.13
N ALA A 128 -2.88 7.50 -19.13
CA ALA A 128 -3.72 7.04 -20.24
C ALA A 128 -3.05 5.89 -21.00
N GLU A 129 -1.74 5.97 -21.21
CA GLU A 129 -0.95 4.93 -21.90
C GLU A 129 -0.96 3.61 -21.12
N ALA A 130 -0.83 3.65 -19.80
CA ALA A 130 -0.88 2.45 -18.97
C ALA A 130 -2.25 1.77 -19.04
N LEU A 131 -3.34 2.54 -19.02
CA LEU A 131 -4.70 2.02 -19.13
C LEU A 131 -4.96 1.33 -20.49
N GLU A 132 -4.28 1.75 -21.55
CA GLU A 132 -4.37 1.12 -22.85
C GLU A 132 -3.50 -0.15 -22.96
N GLN A 133 -2.33 -0.17 -22.33
CA GLN A 133 -1.32 -1.22 -22.53
C GLN A 133 -1.34 -2.32 -21.47
N ILE A 134 -1.77 -2.01 -20.25
CA ILE A 134 -1.75 -2.95 -19.13
C ILE A 134 -3.15 -3.51 -18.90
N LYS A 135 -3.24 -4.84 -18.89
CA LYS A 135 -4.48 -5.53 -18.59
C LYS A 135 -4.68 -5.63 -17.08
N LEU A 136 -5.78 -5.06 -16.58
CA LEU A 136 -6.14 -5.22 -15.17
C LEU A 136 -6.71 -6.62 -14.93
N PRO A 137 -6.14 -7.42 -14.00
CA PRO A 137 -6.66 -8.72 -13.64
C PRO A 137 -8.09 -8.65 -13.06
N GLY A 138 -8.88 -9.70 -13.30
CA GLY A 138 -10.26 -9.76 -12.81
C GLY A 138 -10.39 -9.65 -11.30
N TYR A 139 -9.41 -10.14 -10.54
CA TYR A 139 -9.41 -10.06 -9.08
C TYR A 139 -9.22 -8.63 -8.53
N CYS A 140 -8.86 -7.68 -9.38
CA CYS A 140 -8.72 -6.26 -9.01
C CYS A 140 -10.03 -5.47 -9.01
N ARG A 141 -11.10 -6.04 -9.58
CA ARG A 141 -12.41 -5.39 -9.78
C ARG A 141 -13.41 -5.69 -8.66
#